data_951fc82d52875221caeb629da9ecb639
#
_entry.id   951fc82d52875221caeb629da9ecb639
#
_cell.length_a   1.000
_cell.length_b   1.000
_cell.length_c   1.000
_cell.angle_alpha   90.00
_cell.angle_beta   90.00
_cell.angle_gamma   90.00
#
_symmetry.space_group_name_H-M   'P 1'
#
loop_
_entity.id
_entity.type
_entity.pdbx_description
1 polymer ?
#
loop_
_entity_poly.entity_id
_entity_poly.type
_entity_poly.pdbx_seq_one_letter_code
_entity_poly.pdbx_strand_id
1 'polypeptide(L)'
;MPVKRRESAASRPDDGTTASDSRAEGQAQVRKISNVIYAQLKTRILSLKYQPGTLLTERALAEDLEVSRTPVREAIQRLAQEGWLRINARRNIQVREVTISDFGEVFQARRMIEPAAIDLAFSLGIAASLPWKLDEAMAVMGASRGDLYSFITADQAFHAVFFDALHNTRLSRMWKTLS
;
A
#
# COMPACT_ATOMS: atom_id res chain seq x y z
N MET A 1 66.04 27.15 36.95
CA MET A 1 65.15 27.38 35.82
C MET A 1 64.27 26.14 35.69
N PRO A 2 63.01 26.11 36.12
CA PRO A 2 62.17 24.93 35.97
C PRO A 2 61.36 24.96 34.67
N VAL A 3 61.35 23.84 33.98
CA VAL A 3 60.62 23.58 32.73
C VAL A 3 59.14 23.38 33.02
N LYS A 4 58.27 24.21 32.43
CA LYS A 4 56.82 24.10 32.45
C LYS A 4 56.37 22.90 31.63
N ARG A 5 55.70 21.92 32.28
CA ARG A 5 54.91 20.88 31.61
C ARG A 5 53.65 21.50 31.01
N ARG A 6 53.41 21.24 29.69
CA ARG A 6 52.14 21.51 29.02
C ARG A 6 51.14 20.42 29.39
N GLU A 7 50.01 20.80 29.95
CA GLU A 7 48.85 19.94 30.13
C GLU A 7 48.21 19.67 28.75
N SER A 8 47.96 18.36 28.52
CA SER A 8 47.27 17.84 27.37
C SER A 8 45.76 18.09 27.54
N ALA A 9 45.18 18.81 26.57
CA ALA A 9 43.72 18.98 26.49
C ALA A 9 43.07 17.66 26.15
N ALA A 10 42.20 17.15 27.05
CA ALA A 10 41.35 16.00 26.84
C ALA A 10 40.30 16.34 25.75
N SER A 11 40.30 15.59 24.66
CA SER A 11 39.24 15.62 23.64
C SER A 11 37.96 15.08 24.21
N ARG A 12 36.89 15.88 24.10
CA ARG A 12 35.52 15.45 24.40
C ARG A 12 35.09 14.38 23.38
N PRO A 13 34.37 13.31 23.79
CA PRO A 13 33.81 12.38 22.85
C PRO A 13 32.66 13.03 22.09
N ASP A 14 32.63 12.76 20.80
CA ASP A 14 31.66 13.24 19.80
C ASP A 14 30.30 12.59 20.04
N ASP A 15 29.33 13.37 20.56
CA ASP A 15 27.96 12.94 20.85
C ASP A 15 27.07 12.85 19.58
N GLY A 16 27.63 12.77 18.39
CA GLY A 16 26.91 12.78 17.13
C GLY A 16 26.09 11.52 16.81
N THR A 17 26.39 10.38 17.47
CA THR A 17 25.80 9.06 17.10
C THR A 17 24.38 8.83 17.65
N THR A 18 24.06 9.38 18.79
CA THR A 18 22.78 9.12 19.48
C THR A 18 21.59 9.88 18.85
N ALA A 19 21.81 11.04 18.26
CA ALA A 19 20.75 11.85 17.65
C ALA A 19 20.30 11.34 16.27
N SER A 20 21.15 10.64 15.53
CA SER A 20 20.81 10.01 14.24
C SER A 20 19.97 8.76 14.43
N ASP A 21 20.29 7.92 15.41
CA ASP A 21 19.59 6.69 15.71
C ASP A 21 18.18 6.96 16.23
N SER A 22 17.99 7.92 17.11
CA SER A 22 16.66 8.29 17.63
C SER A 22 15.74 8.86 16.54
N ARG A 23 16.29 9.56 15.54
CA ARG A 23 15.51 10.04 14.38
C ARG A 23 15.12 8.90 13.44
N ALA A 24 16.01 7.94 13.21
CA ALA A 24 15.73 6.76 12.39
C ALA A 24 14.66 5.88 13.01
N GLU A 25 14.71 5.65 14.31
CA GLU A 25 13.69 4.92 15.06
C GLU A 25 12.33 5.63 15.02
N GLY A 26 12.30 6.95 15.20
CA GLY A 26 11.08 7.75 15.10
C GLY A 26 10.43 7.66 13.71
N GLN A 27 11.24 7.72 12.64
CA GLN A 27 10.76 7.56 11.26
C GLN A 27 10.24 6.14 10.98
N ALA A 28 10.91 5.11 11.50
CA ALA A 28 10.46 3.73 11.37
C ALA A 28 9.11 3.51 12.06
N GLN A 29 8.93 4.10 13.24
CA GLN A 29 7.66 4.04 13.98
C GLN A 29 6.53 4.76 13.24
N VAL A 30 6.78 5.96 12.70
CA VAL A 30 5.79 6.68 11.88
C VAL A 30 5.38 5.85 10.67
N ARG A 31 6.32 5.20 9.97
CA ARG A 31 6.01 4.32 8.83
C ARG A 31 5.15 3.11 9.21
N LYS A 32 5.41 2.48 10.36
CA LYS A 32 4.57 1.36 10.85
C LYS A 32 3.13 1.82 11.07
N ILE A 33 2.96 2.95 11.78
CA ILE A 33 1.64 3.53 12.06
C ILE A 33 0.95 3.93 10.74
N SER A 34 1.67 4.59 9.82
CA SER A 34 1.15 4.98 8.51
C SER A 34 0.64 3.78 7.69
N ASN A 35 1.32 2.62 7.73
CA ASN A 35 0.87 1.41 7.06
C ASN A 35 -0.44 0.87 7.66
N VAL A 36 -0.59 0.90 8.98
CA VAL A 36 -1.83 0.49 9.66
C VAL A 36 -2.98 1.42 9.27
N ILE A 37 -2.75 2.73 9.32
CA ILE A 37 -3.75 3.74 8.92
C ILE A 37 -4.15 3.56 7.45
N TYR A 38 -3.18 3.38 6.56
CA TYR A 38 -3.43 3.11 5.15
C TYR A 38 -4.37 1.91 4.96
N ALA A 39 -4.08 0.78 5.62
CA ALA A 39 -4.90 -0.42 5.52
C ALA A 39 -6.32 -0.18 6.05
N GLN A 40 -6.46 0.50 7.19
CA GLN A 40 -7.76 0.84 7.78
C GLN A 40 -8.59 1.77 6.88
N LEU A 41 -7.97 2.82 6.33
CA LEU A 41 -8.65 3.75 5.43
C LEU A 41 -9.07 3.05 4.14
N LYS A 42 -8.19 2.23 3.55
CA LYS A 42 -8.50 1.44 2.36
C LYS A 42 -9.69 0.50 2.60
N THR A 43 -9.70 -0.21 3.74
CA THR A 43 -10.84 -1.05 4.14
C THR A 43 -12.13 -0.24 4.29
N ARG A 44 -12.08 0.94 4.92
CA ARG A 44 -13.25 1.81 5.08
C ARG A 44 -13.81 2.34 3.75
N ILE A 45 -12.95 2.58 2.76
CA ILE A 45 -13.35 2.95 1.39
C ILE A 45 -14.00 1.76 0.69
N LEU A 46 -13.35 0.61 0.69
CA LEU A 46 -13.82 -0.60 0.00
C LEU A 46 -15.12 -1.15 0.61
N SER A 47 -15.29 -1.05 1.92
CA SER A 47 -16.54 -1.42 2.61
C SER A 47 -17.64 -0.37 2.51
N LEU A 48 -17.43 0.70 1.72
CA LEU A 48 -18.34 1.84 1.55
C LEU A 48 -18.67 2.58 2.86
N LYS A 49 -17.91 2.37 3.94
CA LYS A 49 -18.02 3.19 5.15
C LYS A 49 -17.70 4.65 4.84
N TYR A 50 -16.73 4.90 3.96
CA TYR A 50 -16.52 6.17 3.28
C TYR A 50 -17.02 6.04 1.84
N GLN A 51 -18.21 6.54 1.59
CA GLN A 51 -18.83 6.49 0.27
C GLN A 51 -18.03 7.32 -0.75
N PRO A 52 -18.07 6.98 -2.05
CA PRO A 52 -17.56 7.83 -3.12
C PRO A 52 -18.09 9.25 -3.00
N GLY A 53 -17.23 10.24 -3.21
CA GLY A 53 -17.55 11.65 -3.04
C GLY A 53 -17.44 12.19 -1.61
N THR A 54 -17.31 11.33 -0.58
CA THR A 54 -17.16 11.75 0.82
C THR A 54 -15.95 12.67 0.99
N LEU A 55 -16.16 13.80 1.67
CA LEU A 55 -15.10 14.72 2.02
C LEU A 55 -14.53 14.36 3.39
N LEU A 56 -13.21 14.21 3.43
CA LEU A 56 -12.43 13.87 4.61
C LEU A 56 -11.45 15.01 4.93
N THR A 57 -10.98 15.09 6.17
CA THR A 57 -9.90 15.99 6.58
C THR A 57 -8.85 15.25 7.37
N GLU A 58 -7.58 15.63 7.23
CA GLU A 58 -6.47 15.06 8.03
C GLU A 58 -6.75 15.14 9.54
N ARG A 59 -7.41 16.23 9.97
CA ARG A 59 -7.72 16.47 11.37
C ARG A 59 -8.76 15.47 11.88
N ALA A 60 -9.89 15.34 11.20
CA ALA A 60 -10.96 14.43 11.61
C ALA A 60 -10.49 12.98 11.62
N LEU A 61 -9.67 12.59 10.63
CA LEU A 61 -9.08 11.24 10.56
C LEU A 61 -8.08 10.99 11.71
N ALA A 62 -7.27 11.99 12.07
CA ALA A 62 -6.32 11.87 13.17
C ALA A 62 -7.03 11.74 14.52
N GLU A 63 -8.12 12.50 14.72
CA GLU A 63 -8.98 12.42 15.89
C GLU A 63 -9.71 11.05 15.98
N ASP A 64 -10.31 10.57 14.88
CA ASP A 64 -11.04 9.29 14.83
C ASP A 64 -10.12 8.07 15.05
N LEU A 65 -8.87 8.17 14.61
CA LEU A 65 -7.88 7.10 14.74
C LEU A 65 -6.97 7.22 15.96
N GLU A 66 -7.14 8.27 16.76
CA GLU A 66 -6.35 8.58 17.97
C GLU A 66 -4.84 8.63 17.72
N VAL A 67 -4.43 9.22 16.58
CA VAL A 67 -3.03 9.33 16.15
C VAL A 67 -2.66 10.77 15.79
N SER A 68 -1.35 11.04 15.66
CA SER A 68 -0.88 12.32 15.15
C SER A 68 -1.17 12.49 13.65
N ARG A 69 -1.16 13.74 13.14
CA ARG A 69 -1.46 14.04 11.74
C ARG A 69 -0.41 13.54 10.75
N THR A 70 0.84 13.38 11.18
CA THR A 70 1.94 13.00 10.28
C THR A 70 1.71 11.63 9.62
N PRO A 71 1.51 10.52 10.35
CA PRO A 71 1.26 9.22 9.74
C PRO A 71 -0.07 9.18 8.95
N VAL A 72 -1.07 9.99 9.35
CA VAL A 72 -2.33 10.12 8.59
C VAL A 72 -2.07 10.75 7.23
N ARG A 73 -1.27 11.83 7.17
CA ARG A 73 -0.91 12.49 5.91
C ARG A 73 -0.16 11.56 4.97
N GLU A 74 0.79 10.77 5.46
CA GLU A 74 1.51 9.78 4.65
C GLU A 74 0.56 8.73 4.08
N ALA A 75 -0.36 8.20 4.89
CA ALA A 75 -1.36 7.23 4.44
C ALA A 75 -2.29 7.83 3.36
N ILE A 76 -2.75 9.06 3.55
CA ILE A 76 -3.59 9.79 2.58
C ILE A 76 -2.84 10.02 1.27
N GLN A 77 -1.58 10.45 1.31
CA GLN A 77 -0.78 10.66 0.10
C GLN A 77 -0.62 9.37 -0.69
N ARG A 78 -0.39 8.25 0.00
CA ARG A 78 -0.30 6.94 -0.64
C ARG A 78 -1.63 6.52 -1.28
N LEU A 79 -2.75 6.67 -0.57
CA LEU A 79 -4.08 6.40 -1.12
C LEU A 79 -4.41 7.31 -2.31
N ALA A 80 -3.95 8.56 -2.30
CA ALA A 80 -4.12 9.47 -3.42
C ALA A 80 -3.25 9.08 -4.63
N GLN A 81 -2.01 8.64 -4.42
CA GLN A 81 -1.15 8.10 -5.48
C GLN A 81 -1.73 6.83 -6.11
N GLU A 82 -2.40 6.01 -5.32
CA GLU A 82 -3.10 4.80 -5.78
C GLU A 82 -4.48 5.12 -6.39
N GLY A 83 -4.91 6.39 -6.39
CA GLY A 83 -6.17 6.83 -7.01
C GLY A 83 -7.43 6.61 -6.16
N TRP A 84 -7.31 6.19 -4.89
CA TRP A 84 -8.45 6.04 -3.97
C TRP A 84 -9.01 7.36 -3.46
N LEU A 85 -8.12 8.35 -3.32
CA LEU A 85 -8.44 9.67 -2.82
C LEU A 85 -8.02 10.74 -3.83
N ARG A 86 -8.74 11.86 -3.87
CA ARG A 86 -8.35 13.09 -4.56
C ARG A 86 -8.08 14.18 -3.53
N ILE A 87 -6.90 14.80 -3.62
CA ILE A 87 -6.53 15.93 -2.76
C ILE A 87 -6.68 17.20 -3.58
N ASN A 88 -7.61 18.07 -3.19
CA ASN A 88 -7.87 19.36 -3.85
C ASN A 88 -6.90 20.44 -3.33
N ALA A 89 -6.72 21.52 -4.08
CA ALA A 89 -5.84 22.65 -3.76
C ALA A 89 -6.11 23.28 -2.36
N ARG A 90 -7.33 23.17 -1.84
CA ARG A 90 -7.73 23.62 -0.49
C ARG A 90 -7.49 22.57 0.60
N ARG A 91 -6.71 21.51 0.30
CA ARG A 91 -6.42 20.38 1.19
C ARG A 91 -7.66 19.59 1.64
N ASN A 92 -8.78 19.71 0.91
CA ASN A 92 -9.89 18.79 1.11
C ASN A 92 -9.55 17.46 0.44
N ILE A 93 -9.78 16.39 1.17
CA ILE A 93 -9.57 15.02 0.73
C ILE A 93 -10.94 14.47 0.36
N GLN A 94 -11.08 13.96 -0.84
CA GLN A 94 -12.32 13.38 -1.32
C GLN A 94 -12.10 11.93 -1.73
N VAL A 95 -12.99 11.05 -1.30
CA VAL A 95 -13.02 9.67 -1.80
C VAL A 95 -13.36 9.72 -3.28
N ARG A 96 -12.52 9.08 -4.12
CA ARG A 96 -12.72 9.10 -5.57
C ARG A 96 -14.03 8.40 -5.92
N GLU A 97 -14.78 9.02 -6.81
CA GLU A 97 -15.92 8.38 -7.45
C GLU A 97 -15.39 7.45 -8.54
N VAL A 98 -15.87 6.22 -8.55
CA VAL A 98 -15.60 5.26 -9.61
C VAL A 98 -16.68 5.43 -10.67
N THR A 99 -16.28 5.79 -11.87
CA THR A 99 -17.21 5.96 -13.00
C THR A 99 -17.33 4.67 -13.80
N ILE A 100 -18.39 4.55 -14.61
CA ILE A 100 -18.54 3.44 -15.56
C ILE A 100 -17.37 3.41 -16.55
N SER A 101 -16.82 4.58 -16.90
CA SER A 101 -15.62 4.68 -17.76
C SER A 101 -14.40 4.07 -17.10
N ASP A 102 -14.15 4.37 -15.82
CA ASP A 102 -13.03 3.77 -15.06
C ASP A 102 -13.13 2.24 -15.07
N PHE A 103 -14.34 1.73 -14.88
CA PHE A 103 -14.60 0.28 -14.93
C PHE A 103 -14.26 -0.30 -16.31
N GLY A 104 -14.73 0.36 -17.38
CA GLY A 104 -14.44 -0.03 -18.76
C GLY A 104 -12.94 -0.05 -19.07
N GLU A 105 -12.19 0.97 -18.64
CA GLU A 105 -10.75 1.08 -18.83
C GLU A 105 -9.98 -0.04 -18.13
N VAL A 106 -10.33 -0.32 -16.86
CA VAL A 106 -9.72 -1.42 -16.08
C VAL A 106 -9.99 -2.76 -16.76
N PHE A 107 -11.24 -3.04 -17.17
CA PHE A 107 -11.57 -4.28 -17.87
C PHE A 107 -10.86 -4.43 -19.20
N GLN A 108 -10.73 -3.36 -19.99
CA GLN A 108 -9.97 -3.39 -21.23
C GLN A 108 -8.50 -3.74 -20.98
N ALA A 109 -7.86 -3.11 -19.99
CA ALA A 109 -6.48 -3.40 -19.64
C ALA A 109 -6.31 -4.84 -19.12
N ARG A 110 -7.20 -5.31 -18.25
CA ARG A 110 -7.20 -6.69 -17.74
C ARG A 110 -7.32 -7.71 -18.86
N ARG A 111 -8.24 -7.50 -19.81
CA ARG A 111 -8.39 -8.37 -21.01
C ARG A 111 -7.14 -8.47 -21.86
N MET A 112 -6.25 -7.49 -21.81
CA MET A 112 -4.98 -7.54 -22.54
C MET A 112 -3.89 -8.29 -21.76
N ILE A 113 -3.79 -8.08 -20.46
CA ILE A 113 -2.65 -8.60 -19.70
C ILE A 113 -2.90 -9.97 -19.07
N GLU A 114 -4.15 -10.30 -18.68
CA GLU A 114 -4.44 -11.60 -18.03
C GLU A 114 -4.24 -12.79 -18.98
N PRO A 115 -4.81 -12.80 -20.19
CA PRO A 115 -4.55 -13.90 -21.12
C PRO A 115 -3.06 -14.03 -21.48
N ALA A 116 -2.37 -12.90 -21.68
CA ALA A 116 -0.94 -12.91 -21.97
C ALA A 116 -0.10 -13.49 -20.82
N ALA A 117 -0.48 -13.23 -19.57
CA ALA A 117 0.18 -13.81 -18.40
C ALA A 117 -0.06 -15.34 -18.31
N ILE A 118 -1.29 -15.78 -18.61
CA ILE A 118 -1.64 -17.21 -18.68
C ILE A 118 -0.82 -17.90 -19.78
N ASP A 119 -0.83 -17.38 -21.01
CA ASP A 119 -0.10 -17.95 -22.15
C ASP A 119 1.41 -18.04 -21.86
N LEU A 120 1.96 -17.00 -21.20
CA LEU A 120 3.36 -17.00 -20.81
C LEU A 120 3.65 -18.08 -19.75
N ALA A 121 2.76 -18.27 -18.77
CA ALA A 121 2.91 -19.32 -17.76
C ALA A 121 2.89 -20.73 -18.39
N PHE A 122 2.04 -20.95 -19.40
CA PHE A 122 2.03 -22.19 -20.16
C PHE A 122 3.31 -22.40 -20.98
N SER A 123 3.77 -21.37 -21.69
CA SER A 123 4.97 -21.45 -22.53
C SER A 123 6.24 -21.71 -21.72
N LEU A 124 6.29 -21.25 -20.47
CA LEU A 124 7.39 -21.48 -19.54
C LEU A 124 7.27 -22.80 -18.75
N GLY A 125 6.21 -23.57 -18.94
CA GLY A 125 5.96 -24.82 -18.21
C GLY A 125 5.56 -24.62 -16.74
N ILE A 126 5.26 -23.38 -16.33
CA ILE A 126 4.92 -23.05 -14.94
C ILE A 126 3.46 -23.44 -14.63
N ALA A 127 2.59 -23.46 -15.64
CA ALA A 127 1.15 -23.68 -15.47
C ALA A 127 0.82 -25.00 -14.75
N ALA A 128 1.65 -26.05 -14.90
CA ALA A 128 1.45 -27.33 -14.24
C ALA A 128 1.52 -27.26 -12.69
N SER A 129 2.15 -26.22 -12.14
CA SER A 129 2.31 -26.02 -10.69
C SER A 129 1.20 -25.14 -10.07
N LEU A 130 0.25 -24.65 -10.87
CA LEU A 130 -0.74 -23.67 -10.41
C LEU A 130 -2.09 -24.24 -9.94
N PRO A 131 -2.53 -25.47 -10.32
CA PRO A 131 -3.91 -25.90 -10.04
C PRO A 131 -4.28 -25.80 -8.57
N TRP A 132 -3.41 -26.23 -7.64
CA TRP A 132 -3.69 -26.18 -6.21
C TRP A 132 -3.84 -24.75 -5.67
N LYS A 133 -3.06 -23.79 -6.21
CA LYS A 133 -3.18 -22.36 -5.82
C LYS A 133 -4.46 -21.74 -6.33
N LEU A 134 -4.89 -22.13 -7.53
CA LEU A 134 -6.15 -21.68 -8.11
C LEU A 134 -7.34 -22.27 -7.34
N ASP A 135 -7.28 -23.56 -6.98
CA ASP A 135 -8.32 -24.19 -6.18
C ASP A 135 -8.45 -23.54 -4.79
N GLU A 136 -7.33 -23.23 -4.14
CA GLU A 136 -7.31 -22.51 -2.87
C GLU A 136 -7.93 -21.11 -3.01
N ALA A 137 -7.52 -20.34 -4.02
CA ALA A 137 -8.08 -19.00 -4.26
C ALA A 137 -9.58 -19.05 -4.60
N MET A 138 -10.03 -20.03 -5.39
CA MET A 138 -11.45 -20.26 -5.68
C MET A 138 -12.25 -20.64 -4.44
N ALA A 139 -11.70 -21.46 -3.54
CA ALA A 139 -12.35 -21.82 -2.29
C ALA A 139 -12.54 -20.58 -1.39
N VAL A 140 -11.51 -19.72 -1.27
CA VAL A 140 -11.61 -18.45 -0.53
C VAL A 140 -12.66 -17.54 -1.15
N MET A 141 -12.68 -17.40 -2.48
CA MET A 141 -13.68 -16.59 -3.20
C MET A 141 -15.10 -17.13 -2.97
N GLY A 142 -15.29 -18.45 -3.01
CA GLY A 142 -16.57 -19.10 -2.72
C GLY A 142 -17.08 -18.86 -1.30
N ALA A 143 -16.17 -18.88 -0.31
CA ALA A 143 -16.48 -18.60 1.09
C ALA A 143 -16.79 -17.11 1.36
N SER A 144 -16.34 -16.21 0.50
CA SER A 144 -16.49 -14.75 0.65
C SER A 144 -17.82 -14.22 0.11
N ARG A 145 -18.72 -15.09 -0.36
CA ARG A 145 -20.05 -14.70 -0.85
C ARG A 145 -20.87 -14.08 0.28
N GLY A 146 -21.24 -12.81 0.10
CA GLY A 146 -22.01 -12.04 1.09
C GLY A 146 -21.23 -10.89 1.72
N ASP A 147 -19.90 -10.87 1.60
CA ASP A 147 -19.08 -9.72 1.94
C ASP A 147 -18.31 -9.24 0.70
N LEU A 148 -18.74 -8.09 0.16
CA LEU A 148 -18.19 -7.52 -1.07
C LEU A 148 -16.68 -7.29 -0.99
N TYR A 149 -16.20 -6.82 0.16
CA TYR A 149 -14.76 -6.55 0.34
C TYR A 149 -13.93 -7.84 0.28
N SER A 150 -14.34 -8.85 1.03
CA SER A 150 -13.67 -10.15 1.03
C SER A 150 -13.75 -10.82 -0.34
N PHE A 151 -14.86 -10.69 -1.05
CA PHE A 151 -15.03 -11.22 -2.41
C PHE A 151 -14.06 -10.55 -3.39
N ILE A 152 -13.99 -9.21 -3.42
CA ILE A 152 -13.06 -8.47 -4.29
C ILE A 152 -11.61 -8.84 -3.99
N THR A 153 -11.25 -8.94 -2.70
CA THR A 153 -9.89 -9.31 -2.29
C THR A 153 -9.54 -10.74 -2.77
N ALA A 154 -10.48 -11.67 -2.67
CA ALA A 154 -10.30 -13.05 -3.13
C ALA A 154 -10.24 -13.14 -4.67
N ASP A 155 -11.04 -12.36 -5.40
CA ASP A 155 -10.98 -12.23 -6.87
C ASP A 155 -9.62 -11.72 -7.31
N GLN A 156 -9.12 -10.67 -6.69
CA GLN A 156 -7.79 -10.14 -6.95
C GLN A 156 -6.68 -11.17 -6.69
N ALA A 157 -6.78 -11.92 -5.60
CA ALA A 157 -5.83 -12.98 -5.26
C ALA A 157 -5.86 -14.12 -6.28
N PHE A 158 -7.04 -14.52 -6.76
CA PHE A 158 -7.19 -15.54 -7.81
C PHE A 158 -6.45 -15.14 -9.09
N HIS A 159 -6.70 -13.94 -9.59
CA HIS A 159 -6.04 -13.44 -10.79
C HIS A 159 -4.53 -13.22 -10.59
N ALA A 160 -4.09 -12.83 -9.39
CA ALA A 160 -2.68 -12.63 -9.07
C ALA A 160 -1.84 -13.91 -9.16
N VAL A 161 -2.44 -15.10 -9.03
CA VAL A 161 -1.72 -16.39 -9.07
C VAL A 161 -0.80 -16.53 -10.28
N PHE A 162 -1.27 -16.10 -11.46
CA PHE A 162 -0.48 -16.19 -12.69
C PHE A 162 0.66 -15.17 -12.70
N PHE A 163 0.40 -13.94 -12.27
CA PHE A 163 1.42 -12.88 -12.24
C PHE A 163 2.51 -13.15 -11.21
N ASP A 164 2.16 -13.70 -10.05
CA ASP A 164 3.12 -14.05 -9.01
C ASP A 164 3.98 -15.25 -9.40
N ALA A 165 3.40 -16.23 -10.10
CA ALA A 165 4.12 -17.40 -10.59
C ALA A 165 5.16 -17.06 -11.66
N LEU A 166 4.94 -16.02 -12.44
CA LEU A 166 5.88 -15.57 -13.49
C LEU A 166 7.14 -14.91 -12.91
N HIS A 167 7.16 -14.56 -11.62
CA HIS A 167 8.26 -13.83 -10.96
C HIS A 167 8.73 -12.57 -11.73
N ASN A 168 7.82 -11.97 -12.53
CA ASN A 168 8.09 -10.78 -13.30
C ASN A 168 7.60 -9.55 -12.55
N THR A 169 8.53 -8.82 -11.92
CA THR A 169 8.21 -7.65 -11.08
C THR A 169 7.47 -6.54 -11.83
N ARG A 170 7.65 -6.43 -13.15
CA ARG A 170 6.96 -5.43 -13.97
C ARG A 170 5.50 -5.83 -14.21
N LEU A 171 5.25 -7.08 -14.57
CA LEU A 171 3.89 -7.61 -14.74
C LEU A 171 3.12 -7.57 -13.41
N SER A 172 3.75 -7.96 -12.30
CA SER A 172 3.13 -7.88 -10.97
C SER A 172 2.77 -6.44 -10.58
N ARG A 173 3.59 -5.44 -10.96
CA ARG A 173 3.23 -4.02 -10.73
C ARG A 173 2.07 -3.56 -11.60
N MET A 174 2.05 -3.94 -12.88
CA MET A 174 0.93 -3.61 -13.77
C MET A 174 -0.38 -4.20 -13.24
N TRP A 175 -0.36 -5.47 -12.85
CA TRP A 175 -1.52 -6.12 -12.22
C TRP A 175 -2.01 -5.35 -10.99
N LYS A 176 -1.13 -5.05 -10.04
CA LYS A 176 -1.46 -4.30 -8.82
C LYS A 176 -2.04 -2.90 -9.06
N THR A 177 -1.84 -2.33 -10.23
CA THR A 177 -2.43 -1.04 -10.61
C THR A 177 -3.86 -1.20 -11.11
N LEU A 178 -4.22 -2.40 -11.60
CA LEU A 178 -5.52 -2.73 -12.17
C LEU A 178 -6.44 -3.53 -11.21
N SER A 179 -5.93 -3.84 -10.02
CA SER A 179 -6.62 -4.67 -9.03
C SER A 179 -7.08 -3.88 -7.80
#